data_c6aa26cdaef3d60ab852e307949715e8
#
_entry.id   c6aa26cdaef3d60ab852e307949715e8
#
_cell.length_a   1.000
_cell.length_b   1.000
_cell.length_c   1.000
_cell.angle_alpha   90.00
_cell.angle_beta   90.00
_cell.angle_gamma   90.00
#
_symmetry.space_group_name_H-M   'P 1'
#
loop_
_entity.id
_entity.type
_entity.pdbx_description
1 polymer ?
#
loop_
_entity_poly.entity_id
_entity_poly.type
_entity_poly.pdbx_seq_one_letter_code
_entity_poly.pdbx_strand_id
1 'polypeptide(L)'
;MAILKKGGIIGVCVHHSVYKPAHNIEELKAQAKLFDTWHKSKSWANEIKTGGEFGYNYIEYHYLMALDGSILQVQDEKYVLYASGDNFRGDLSFNLHGIHICLTGNYENDKPTEAQMLTLVKLIRDIQNRYKIDALVRGHKETSQTPTACPGKNIGTSSSGWLKEVIKNVNNQAYPPTTLPEPPQQTECEKEVERLKTENKGLSDELATLKSQVEKLENDLKLQKDRVGFLEGSLKERDEEIKELESSFDTLKKEKDRLEKEKLEIQEQFDKYKQENNSSFVNPFVKVFDKIIDFIKRKVVK
;
A
#
# COMPACT_ATOMS: atom_id res chain seq x y z
N MET A 1 -19.72 -11.43 -13.00
CA MET A 1 -20.14 -11.13 -14.41
C MET A 1 -20.93 -9.83 -14.36
N ALA A 2 -20.56 -8.83 -15.15
CA ALA A 2 -21.27 -7.55 -15.19
C ALA A 2 -22.74 -7.75 -15.55
N ILE A 3 -23.63 -7.12 -14.81
CA ILE A 3 -25.08 -7.18 -15.05
C ILE A 3 -25.46 -5.92 -15.80
N LEU A 4 -26.05 -6.07 -16.99
CA LEU A 4 -26.57 -4.97 -17.76
C LEU A 4 -27.96 -4.58 -17.24
N LYS A 5 -28.26 -3.28 -17.25
CA LYS A 5 -29.60 -2.77 -16.93
C LYS A 5 -30.62 -3.28 -17.94
N LYS A 6 -31.67 -3.90 -17.42
CA LYS A 6 -32.79 -4.42 -18.21
C LYS A 6 -33.96 -3.43 -18.20
N GLY A 7 -33.78 -2.27 -18.70
CA GLY A 7 -34.80 -1.23 -18.68
C GLY A 7 -34.18 0.16 -18.78
N GLY A 8 -35.03 1.16 -18.86
CA GLY A 8 -34.60 2.55 -18.92
C GLY A 8 -33.94 3.04 -17.64
N ILE A 9 -33.16 4.10 -17.76
CA ILE A 9 -32.67 4.88 -16.62
C ILE A 9 -33.87 5.63 -16.04
N ILE A 10 -34.03 5.64 -14.71
CA ILE A 10 -35.09 6.37 -14.00
C ILE A 10 -34.57 7.64 -13.34
N GLY A 11 -33.29 7.72 -13.03
CA GLY A 11 -32.75 8.89 -12.35
C GLY A 11 -31.34 8.74 -11.84
N VAL A 12 -30.98 9.62 -10.93
CA VAL A 12 -29.65 9.77 -10.36
C VAL A 12 -29.70 9.59 -8.85
N CYS A 13 -28.79 8.76 -8.32
CA CYS A 13 -28.54 8.62 -6.89
C CYS A 13 -27.24 9.30 -6.50
N VAL A 14 -27.33 10.27 -5.59
CA VAL A 14 -26.19 11.05 -5.11
C VAL A 14 -25.64 10.44 -3.82
N HIS A 15 -24.32 10.25 -3.78
CA HIS A 15 -23.57 9.69 -2.66
C HIS A 15 -22.48 10.63 -2.19
N HIS A 16 -21.91 10.34 -1.01
CA HIS A 16 -20.60 10.83 -0.60
C HIS A 16 -19.67 9.66 -0.25
N SER A 17 -18.37 9.91 -0.33
CA SER A 17 -17.39 8.84 -0.10
C SER A 17 -17.04 8.60 1.37
N VAL A 18 -17.39 9.50 2.28
CA VAL A 18 -16.93 9.54 3.68
C VAL A 18 -15.41 9.47 3.82
N TYR A 19 -14.69 9.86 2.78
CA TYR A 19 -13.23 9.92 2.71
C TYR A 19 -12.79 11.37 2.55
N LYS A 20 -11.47 11.63 2.57
CA LYS A 20 -10.95 12.97 2.26
C LYS A 20 -11.39 13.39 0.85
N PRO A 21 -11.75 14.66 0.65
CA PRO A 21 -12.16 15.11 -0.68
C PRO A 21 -11.00 15.03 -1.67
N ALA A 22 -11.31 14.80 -2.94
CA ALA A 22 -10.40 15.06 -4.04
C ALA A 22 -10.54 16.53 -4.47
N HIS A 23 -9.44 17.21 -4.71
CA HIS A 23 -9.47 18.61 -5.11
C HIS A 23 -9.56 18.77 -6.63
N ASN A 24 -9.12 17.80 -7.41
CA ASN A 24 -9.02 17.85 -8.86
C ASN A 24 -9.10 16.45 -9.49
N ILE A 25 -9.01 16.40 -10.83
CA ILE A 25 -9.13 15.17 -11.61
C ILE A 25 -8.02 14.15 -11.29
N GLU A 26 -6.79 14.58 -10.99
CA GLU A 26 -5.69 13.66 -10.70
C GLU A 26 -5.87 12.96 -9.34
N GLU A 27 -6.33 13.71 -8.34
CA GLU A 27 -6.70 13.13 -7.06
C GLU A 27 -7.93 12.21 -7.18
N LEU A 28 -8.90 12.53 -8.04
CA LEU A 28 -10.01 11.63 -8.35
C LEU A 28 -9.54 10.29 -8.93
N LYS A 29 -8.61 10.30 -9.87
CA LYS A 29 -8.04 9.09 -10.46
C LYS A 29 -7.34 8.23 -9.40
N ALA A 30 -6.61 8.86 -8.48
CA ALA A 30 -5.96 8.16 -7.38
C ALA A 30 -6.98 7.55 -6.41
N GLN A 31 -8.04 8.29 -6.06
CA GLN A 31 -9.11 7.79 -5.19
C GLN A 31 -9.94 6.69 -5.86
N ALA A 32 -10.20 6.78 -7.16
CA ALA A 32 -10.91 5.75 -7.89
C ALA A 32 -10.21 4.38 -7.79
N LYS A 33 -8.89 4.33 -7.92
CA LYS A 33 -8.11 3.08 -7.70
C LYS A 33 -8.25 2.54 -6.29
N LEU A 34 -8.26 3.44 -5.30
CA LEU A 34 -8.44 3.06 -3.89
C LEU A 34 -9.85 2.52 -3.64
N PHE A 35 -10.89 3.18 -4.16
CA PHE A 35 -12.28 2.75 -4.02
C PHE A 35 -12.54 1.42 -4.73
N ASP A 36 -11.95 1.21 -5.92
CA ASP A 36 -12.01 -0.07 -6.62
C ASP A 36 -11.45 -1.21 -5.77
N THR A 37 -10.31 -0.98 -5.11
CA THR A 37 -9.70 -1.93 -4.18
C THR A 37 -10.57 -2.18 -2.95
N TRP A 38 -11.16 -1.13 -2.36
CA TRP A 38 -12.02 -1.28 -1.19
C TRP A 38 -13.31 -2.01 -1.50
N HIS A 39 -13.96 -1.67 -2.62
CA HIS A 39 -15.18 -2.33 -3.05
C HIS A 39 -14.94 -3.81 -3.36
N LYS A 40 -13.81 -4.17 -3.97
CA LYS A 40 -13.42 -5.57 -4.20
C LYS A 40 -13.51 -6.44 -2.94
N SER A 41 -13.24 -5.87 -1.77
CA SER A 41 -13.30 -6.59 -0.49
C SER A 41 -14.73 -6.74 0.06
N LYS A 42 -15.74 -6.16 -0.58
CA LYS A 42 -17.14 -6.16 -0.09
C LYS A 42 -17.95 -7.27 -0.74
N SER A 43 -18.69 -8.00 0.07
CA SER A 43 -19.54 -9.11 -0.39
C SER A 43 -20.69 -8.67 -1.32
N TRP A 44 -21.09 -7.39 -1.24
CA TRP A 44 -22.13 -6.82 -2.07
C TRP A 44 -21.64 -6.23 -3.39
N ALA A 45 -20.32 -6.00 -3.52
CA ALA A 45 -19.77 -5.45 -4.74
C ALA A 45 -19.80 -6.47 -5.88
N ASN A 46 -20.24 -6.02 -7.03
CA ASN A 46 -20.28 -6.83 -8.23
C ASN A 46 -18.98 -6.66 -9.04
N GLU A 47 -18.40 -7.77 -9.45
CA GLU A 47 -17.24 -7.72 -10.36
C GLU A 47 -17.71 -7.36 -11.77
N ILE A 48 -17.44 -6.11 -12.17
CA ILE A 48 -17.75 -5.61 -13.50
C ILE A 48 -16.55 -5.89 -14.40
N LYS A 49 -16.55 -7.05 -15.05
CA LYS A 49 -15.51 -7.41 -16.03
C LYS A 49 -15.72 -6.66 -17.33
N THR A 50 -15.51 -5.36 -17.32
CA THR A 50 -15.73 -4.50 -18.49
C THR A 50 -14.59 -4.53 -19.52
N GLY A 51 -13.56 -5.33 -19.28
CA GLY A 51 -12.39 -5.36 -20.15
C GLY A 51 -11.56 -4.07 -20.12
N GLY A 52 -11.80 -3.18 -19.14
CA GLY A 52 -10.96 -2.00 -18.91
C GLY A 52 -11.39 -0.73 -19.63
N GLU A 53 -12.64 -0.59 -20.07
CA GLU A 53 -13.12 0.66 -20.71
C GLU A 53 -12.83 1.90 -19.85
N PHE A 54 -12.93 1.75 -18.50
CA PHE A 54 -12.56 2.81 -17.52
C PHE A 54 -11.43 2.38 -16.57
N GLY A 55 -10.95 1.12 -16.67
CA GLY A 55 -9.84 0.61 -15.84
C GLY A 55 -10.22 0.20 -14.42
N TYR A 56 -11.51 0.17 -14.06
CA TYR A 56 -12.00 -0.19 -12.73
C TYR A 56 -12.99 -1.35 -12.81
N ASN A 57 -12.88 -2.33 -11.88
CA ASN A 57 -13.66 -3.57 -11.95
C ASN A 57 -14.69 -3.74 -10.83
N TYR A 58 -14.53 -3.01 -9.72
CA TYR A 58 -15.34 -3.21 -8.51
C TYR A 58 -15.99 -1.94 -7.96
N ILE A 59 -15.66 -0.77 -8.53
CA ILE A 59 -16.20 0.50 -8.05
C ILE A 59 -17.70 0.59 -8.36
N GLU A 60 -18.50 0.78 -7.32
CA GLU A 60 -19.98 0.76 -7.42
C GLU A 60 -20.56 2.17 -7.60
N TYR A 61 -19.84 3.03 -8.32
CA TYR A 61 -20.32 4.34 -8.76
C TYR A 61 -20.09 4.46 -10.28
N HIS A 62 -20.96 5.22 -10.96
CA HIS A 62 -20.73 5.55 -12.37
C HIS A 62 -19.80 6.74 -12.51
N TYR A 63 -19.91 7.70 -11.59
CA TYR A 63 -19.14 8.95 -11.60
C TYR A 63 -18.60 9.27 -10.20
N LEU A 64 -17.39 9.81 -10.18
CA LEU A 64 -16.81 10.50 -9.02
C LEU A 64 -16.69 11.97 -9.33
N MET A 65 -16.82 12.84 -8.31
CA MET A 65 -16.74 14.30 -8.46
C MET A 65 -15.84 14.91 -7.39
N ALA A 66 -14.89 15.73 -7.82
CA ALA A 66 -13.96 16.49 -6.99
C ALA A 66 -14.55 17.82 -6.50
N LEU A 67 -13.86 18.53 -5.58
CA LEU A 67 -14.27 19.82 -5.05
C LEU A 67 -14.27 20.93 -6.12
N ASP A 68 -13.36 20.88 -7.10
CA ASP A 68 -13.28 21.83 -8.22
C ASP A 68 -14.35 21.59 -9.31
N GLY A 69 -15.22 20.59 -9.11
CA GLY A 69 -16.23 20.19 -10.07
C GLY A 69 -15.71 19.23 -11.16
N SER A 70 -14.42 18.87 -11.15
CA SER A 70 -13.93 17.81 -12.04
C SER A 70 -14.70 16.53 -11.83
N ILE A 71 -15.01 15.84 -12.94
CA ILE A 71 -15.78 14.59 -12.91
C ILE A 71 -15.00 13.49 -13.62
N LEU A 72 -15.01 12.31 -13.04
CA LEU A 72 -14.41 11.10 -13.60
C LEU A 72 -15.47 10.02 -13.75
N GLN A 73 -15.74 9.60 -14.98
CA GLN A 73 -16.53 8.41 -15.21
C GLN A 73 -15.69 7.18 -14.91
N VAL A 74 -16.18 6.31 -14.03
CA VAL A 74 -15.47 5.12 -13.56
C VAL A 74 -16.19 3.83 -13.93
N GLN A 75 -17.49 3.90 -14.27
CA GLN A 75 -18.26 2.78 -14.82
C GLN A 75 -19.18 3.28 -15.92
N ASP A 76 -19.47 2.41 -16.89
CA ASP A 76 -20.46 2.69 -17.92
C ASP A 76 -21.88 2.67 -17.32
N GLU A 77 -22.68 3.66 -17.70
CA GLU A 77 -24.06 3.82 -17.21
C GLU A 77 -24.97 2.61 -17.50
N LYS A 78 -24.59 1.76 -18.47
CA LYS A 78 -25.32 0.53 -18.80
C LYS A 78 -25.25 -0.56 -17.74
N TYR A 79 -24.32 -0.47 -16.78
CA TYR A 79 -24.14 -1.50 -15.77
C TYR A 79 -25.02 -1.26 -14.53
N VAL A 80 -25.50 -2.37 -13.96
CA VAL A 80 -26.13 -2.40 -12.65
C VAL A 80 -25.04 -2.25 -11.59
N LEU A 81 -25.19 -1.29 -10.67
CA LEU A 81 -24.30 -1.06 -9.54
C LEU A 81 -25.07 -1.16 -8.23
N TYR A 82 -24.49 -1.80 -7.22
CA TYR A 82 -25.13 -2.07 -5.93
C TYR A 82 -24.82 -1.00 -4.87
N ALA A 83 -24.85 0.26 -5.26
CA ALA A 83 -24.48 1.38 -4.41
C ALA A 83 -25.60 1.93 -3.53
N SER A 84 -26.87 1.62 -3.80
CA SER A 84 -27.99 2.25 -3.08
C SER A 84 -28.57 1.40 -1.97
N GLY A 85 -28.17 0.13 -1.83
CA GLY A 85 -28.70 -0.76 -0.80
C GLY A 85 -30.21 -1.06 -0.95
N ASP A 86 -30.81 -0.76 -2.12
CA ASP A 86 -32.17 -1.10 -2.44
C ASP A 86 -32.25 -2.56 -2.92
N ASN A 87 -32.85 -3.41 -2.12
CA ASN A 87 -33.09 -4.79 -2.51
C ASN A 87 -34.33 -4.86 -3.42
N PHE A 88 -34.16 -4.53 -4.70
CA PHE A 88 -35.07 -4.86 -5.78
C PHE A 88 -36.56 -4.42 -5.53
N ARG A 89 -36.79 -3.11 -5.53
CA ARG A 89 -38.17 -2.57 -5.51
C ARG A 89 -38.75 -2.44 -6.91
N GLY A 90 -38.52 -3.43 -7.78
CA GLY A 90 -39.02 -3.42 -9.15
C GLY A 90 -38.47 -2.25 -9.97
N ASP A 91 -39.31 -1.60 -10.74
CA ASP A 91 -38.91 -0.55 -11.70
C ASP A 91 -38.40 0.75 -11.01
N LEU A 92 -38.48 0.86 -9.68
CA LEU A 92 -38.01 2.01 -8.91
C LEU A 92 -36.63 1.75 -8.25
N SER A 93 -35.99 0.60 -8.51
CA SER A 93 -34.70 0.29 -7.96
C SER A 93 -33.61 1.17 -8.60
N PHE A 94 -32.93 1.97 -7.77
CA PHE A 94 -31.76 2.75 -8.22
C PHE A 94 -30.55 1.88 -8.51
N ASN A 95 -30.40 0.71 -7.87
CA ASN A 95 -29.36 -0.24 -8.24
C ASN A 95 -29.54 -0.73 -9.69
N LEU A 96 -30.78 -1.04 -10.08
CA LEU A 96 -31.11 -1.57 -11.41
C LEU A 96 -31.19 -0.49 -12.49
N HIS A 97 -31.68 0.70 -12.13
CA HIS A 97 -32.10 1.73 -13.10
C HIS A 97 -31.51 3.11 -12.82
N GLY A 98 -30.79 3.31 -11.74
CA GLY A 98 -30.19 4.60 -11.38
C GLY A 98 -28.76 4.78 -11.93
N ILE A 99 -28.36 6.03 -12.05
CA ILE A 99 -26.96 6.42 -12.25
C ILE A 99 -26.43 6.92 -10.91
N HIS A 100 -25.36 6.31 -10.41
CA HIS A 100 -24.76 6.62 -9.13
C HIS A 100 -23.63 7.63 -9.29
N ILE A 101 -23.74 8.77 -8.61
CA ILE A 101 -22.74 9.84 -8.61
C ILE A 101 -22.25 10.04 -7.19
N CYS A 102 -20.94 9.87 -6.96
CA CYS A 102 -20.31 10.04 -5.66
C CYS A 102 -19.49 11.32 -5.62
N LEU A 103 -19.86 12.27 -4.76
CA LEU A 103 -19.06 13.41 -4.41
C LEU A 103 -18.00 12.92 -3.41
N THR A 104 -16.73 13.15 -3.72
CA THR A 104 -15.64 12.77 -2.80
C THR A 104 -15.57 13.76 -1.65
N GLY A 105 -15.50 13.26 -0.41
CA GLY A 105 -15.54 14.05 0.81
C GLY A 105 -16.48 13.48 1.86
N ASN A 106 -16.50 14.11 3.04
CA ASN A 106 -17.39 13.77 4.13
C ASN A 106 -18.42 14.87 4.40
N TYR A 107 -19.53 14.85 3.70
CA TYR A 107 -20.56 15.88 3.76
C TYR A 107 -21.48 15.80 4.99
N GLU A 108 -21.14 14.98 5.98
CA GLU A 108 -21.61 15.21 7.34
C GLU A 108 -20.95 16.43 7.97
N ASN A 109 -19.70 16.73 7.60
CA ASN A 109 -18.90 17.82 8.16
C ASN A 109 -18.69 18.97 7.16
N ASP A 110 -18.38 18.63 5.92
CA ASP A 110 -18.02 19.59 4.87
C ASP A 110 -19.27 20.03 4.09
N LYS A 111 -19.15 21.15 3.38
CA LYS A 111 -20.20 21.63 2.48
C LYS A 111 -19.82 21.37 1.03
N PRO A 112 -20.78 20.99 0.17
CA PRO A 112 -20.53 20.94 -1.27
C PRO A 112 -20.15 22.32 -1.80
N THR A 113 -19.31 22.33 -2.84
CA THR A 113 -18.86 23.58 -3.49
C THR A 113 -19.84 24.04 -4.57
N GLU A 114 -19.70 25.30 -4.99
CA GLU A 114 -20.46 25.84 -6.13
C GLU A 114 -20.04 25.15 -7.44
N ALA A 115 -18.75 24.84 -7.62
CA ALA A 115 -18.24 24.08 -8.77
C ALA A 115 -18.91 22.70 -8.88
N GLN A 116 -19.09 22.00 -7.73
CA GLN A 116 -19.83 20.74 -7.69
C GLN A 116 -21.31 20.94 -8.03
N MET A 117 -21.94 22.05 -7.59
CA MET A 117 -23.31 22.39 -7.95
C MET A 117 -23.46 22.52 -9.47
N LEU A 118 -22.61 23.35 -10.09
CA LEU A 118 -22.63 23.60 -11.53
C LEU A 118 -22.45 22.30 -12.34
N THR A 119 -21.48 21.49 -11.95
CA THR A 119 -21.18 20.24 -12.65
C THR A 119 -22.28 19.22 -12.48
N LEU A 120 -22.83 19.05 -11.27
CA LEU A 120 -23.89 18.09 -11.02
C LEU A 120 -25.19 18.47 -11.78
N VAL A 121 -25.54 19.75 -11.81
CA VAL A 121 -26.68 20.24 -12.61
C VAL A 121 -26.48 19.94 -14.11
N LYS A 122 -25.30 20.24 -14.65
CA LYS A 122 -24.97 19.93 -16.06
C LYS A 122 -25.05 18.43 -16.35
N LEU A 123 -24.46 17.60 -15.48
CA LEU A 123 -24.47 16.14 -15.66
C LEU A 123 -25.89 15.56 -15.60
N ILE A 124 -26.74 16.01 -14.66
CA ILE A 124 -28.11 15.53 -14.57
C ILE A 124 -28.90 15.91 -15.83
N ARG A 125 -28.77 17.15 -16.32
CA ARG A 125 -29.40 17.59 -17.57
C ARG A 125 -28.92 16.78 -18.78
N ASP A 126 -27.65 16.48 -18.83
CA ASP A 126 -27.07 15.66 -19.90
C ASP A 126 -27.64 14.23 -19.86
N ILE A 127 -27.77 13.63 -18.68
CA ILE A 127 -28.45 12.36 -18.47
C ILE A 127 -29.90 12.41 -18.92
N GLN A 128 -30.66 13.46 -18.50
CA GLN A 128 -32.04 13.67 -18.92
C GLN A 128 -32.16 13.72 -20.45
N ASN A 129 -31.25 14.45 -21.11
CA ASN A 129 -31.22 14.61 -22.55
C ASN A 129 -30.87 13.32 -23.28
N ARG A 130 -29.86 12.58 -22.80
CA ARG A 130 -29.43 11.32 -23.43
C ARG A 130 -30.48 10.23 -23.32
N TYR A 131 -31.11 10.10 -22.18
CA TYR A 131 -32.09 9.05 -21.94
C TYR A 131 -33.55 9.45 -22.21
N LYS A 132 -33.81 10.74 -22.55
CA LYS A 132 -35.16 11.28 -22.81
C LYS A 132 -36.09 11.07 -21.63
N ILE A 133 -35.64 11.33 -20.43
CA ILE A 133 -36.36 11.12 -19.17
C ILE A 133 -36.42 12.42 -18.34
N ASP A 134 -37.41 12.49 -17.46
CA ASP A 134 -37.39 13.40 -16.32
C ASP A 134 -36.75 12.69 -15.13
N ALA A 135 -35.41 12.84 -15.02
CA ALA A 135 -34.63 12.05 -14.09
C ALA A 135 -34.97 12.34 -12.64
N LEU A 136 -35.35 11.32 -11.89
CA LEU A 136 -35.53 11.41 -10.44
C LEU A 136 -34.14 11.63 -9.81
N VAL A 137 -34.01 12.66 -8.99
CA VAL A 137 -32.75 12.93 -8.24
C VAL A 137 -32.98 12.62 -6.77
N ARG A 138 -32.21 11.70 -6.23
CA ARG A 138 -32.31 11.24 -4.85
C ARG A 138 -30.96 11.19 -4.17
N GLY A 139 -30.92 11.42 -2.86
CA GLY A 139 -29.78 11.06 -2.04
C GLY A 139 -29.83 9.58 -1.64
N HIS A 140 -28.72 8.95 -1.41
CA HIS A 140 -28.64 7.52 -1.06
C HIS A 140 -29.60 7.13 0.07
N LYS A 141 -29.71 7.95 1.13
CA LYS A 141 -30.65 7.69 2.24
C LYS A 141 -32.12 7.61 1.82
N GLU A 142 -32.50 8.15 0.67
CA GLU A 142 -33.87 8.10 0.15
C GLU A 142 -34.13 6.84 -0.67
N THR A 143 -33.07 6.18 -1.15
CA THR A 143 -33.13 4.97 -1.97
C THR A 143 -32.83 3.70 -1.19
N SER A 144 -32.07 3.81 -0.11
CA SER A 144 -31.66 2.66 0.71
C SER A 144 -32.79 2.11 1.58
N GLN A 145 -32.83 0.79 1.70
CA GLN A 145 -33.74 0.11 2.67
C GLN A 145 -33.13 0.07 4.07
N THR A 146 -31.79 0.19 4.19
CA THR A 146 -31.13 0.27 5.48
C THR A 146 -30.78 1.72 5.80
N PRO A 147 -30.91 2.13 7.07
CA PRO A 147 -30.56 3.48 7.47
C PRO A 147 -29.12 3.81 7.09
N THR A 148 -28.91 4.93 6.43
CA THR A 148 -27.58 5.44 6.06
C THR A 148 -27.52 6.96 6.22
N ALA A 149 -26.38 7.48 6.63
CA ALA A 149 -26.10 8.91 6.64
C ALA A 149 -25.80 9.47 5.24
N CYS A 150 -25.44 8.62 4.29
CA CYS A 150 -25.10 9.03 2.92
C CYS A 150 -26.34 9.66 2.22
N PRO A 151 -26.18 10.80 1.54
CA PRO A 151 -24.95 11.48 1.12
C PRO A 151 -24.41 12.53 2.11
N GLY A 152 -24.83 12.52 3.35
CA GLY A 152 -24.45 13.48 4.38
C GLY A 152 -25.51 14.57 4.59
N LYS A 153 -25.56 15.15 5.80
CA LYS A 153 -26.55 16.16 6.17
C LYS A 153 -26.46 17.45 5.34
N ASN A 154 -25.23 17.81 4.92
CA ASN A 154 -24.99 19.04 4.17
C ASN A 154 -25.36 18.90 2.68
N ILE A 155 -25.40 17.66 2.15
CA ILE A 155 -26.02 17.42 0.82
C ILE A 155 -27.55 17.33 0.99
N GLY A 156 -28.04 16.63 1.99
CA GLY A 156 -29.47 16.55 2.28
C GLY A 156 -30.22 15.49 1.47
N THR A 157 -31.44 15.86 1.05
CA THR A 157 -32.36 14.99 0.29
C THR A 157 -32.97 15.73 -0.89
N SER A 158 -33.73 15.07 -1.73
CA SER A 158 -34.49 15.70 -2.84
C SER A 158 -35.43 16.81 -2.37
N SER A 159 -35.84 16.82 -1.13
CA SER A 159 -36.76 17.80 -0.53
C SER A 159 -36.09 18.79 0.42
N SER A 160 -34.76 18.62 0.71
CA SER A 160 -34.07 19.44 1.70
C SER A 160 -32.58 19.64 1.36
N GLY A 161 -32.00 20.69 1.91
CA GLY A 161 -30.57 20.96 1.82
C GLY A 161 -30.09 21.30 0.41
N TRP A 162 -28.79 21.06 0.17
CA TRP A 162 -28.15 21.40 -1.07
C TRP A 162 -28.69 20.61 -2.28
N LEU A 163 -29.09 19.35 -2.10
CA LEU A 163 -29.62 18.53 -3.18
C LEU A 163 -30.96 19.07 -3.71
N LYS A 164 -31.80 19.65 -2.84
CA LYS A 164 -33.02 20.37 -3.25
C LYS A 164 -32.68 21.56 -4.16
N GLU A 165 -31.65 22.31 -3.85
CA GLU A 165 -31.22 23.44 -4.70
C GLU A 165 -30.64 22.94 -6.04
N VAL A 166 -29.92 21.81 -6.07
CA VAL A 166 -29.50 21.15 -7.32
C VAL A 166 -30.72 20.88 -8.19
N ILE A 167 -31.77 20.23 -7.64
CA ILE A 167 -32.97 19.88 -8.39
C ILE A 167 -33.68 21.14 -8.92
N LYS A 168 -33.83 22.17 -8.08
CA LYS A 168 -34.37 23.46 -8.50
C LYS A 168 -33.56 24.04 -9.67
N ASN A 169 -32.26 23.99 -9.62
CA ASN A 169 -31.38 24.50 -10.68
C ASN A 169 -31.42 23.59 -11.92
N VAL A 170 -31.59 22.28 -11.81
CA VAL A 170 -31.84 21.39 -12.97
C VAL A 170 -33.08 21.84 -13.72
N ASN A 171 -34.15 22.18 -13.01
CA ASN A 171 -35.43 22.59 -13.60
C ASN A 171 -35.46 24.06 -14.07
N ASN A 172 -34.50 24.89 -13.64
CA ASN A 172 -34.37 26.26 -14.07
C ASN A 172 -33.52 26.37 -15.33
N GLN A 173 -34.12 26.49 -16.50
CA GLN A 173 -33.42 26.56 -17.79
C GLN A 173 -32.42 27.73 -17.90
N ALA A 174 -32.59 28.79 -17.11
CA ALA A 174 -31.69 29.90 -17.03
C ALA A 174 -30.45 29.67 -16.11
N TYR A 175 -30.34 28.52 -15.47
CA TYR A 175 -29.17 28.16 -14.66
C TYR A 175 -28.13 27.41 -15.51
N PRO A 176 -26.83 27.71 -15.44
CA PRO A 176 -26.26 28.82 -14.70
C PRO A 176 -26.69 30.15 -15.31
N PRO A 177 -26.83 31.22 -14.49
CA PRO A 177 -27.18 32.52 -15.03
C PRO A 177 -26.19 32.91 -16.14
N THR A 178 -26.72 33.42 -17.25
CA THR A 178 -25.94 33.82 -18.42
C THR A 178 -24.99 35.00 -18.14
N THR A 179 -25.25 35.71 -17.07
CA THR A 179 -24.35 36.70 -16.49
C THR A 179 -23.85 36.15 -15.16
N LEU A 180 -22.63 35.68 -15.14
CA LEU A 180 -21.88 35.62 -13.88
C LEU A 180 -21.90 37.07 -13.31
N PRO A 181 -22.08 37.26 -11.98
CA PRO A 181 -21.79 38.55 -11.39
C PRO A 181 -20.39 38.95 -11.88
N GLU A 182 -20.23 40.19 -12.32
CA GLU A 182 -18.92 40.70 -12.77
C GLU A 182 -17.88 40.30 -11.75
N PRO A 183 -16.77 39.62 -12.17
CA PRO A 183 -15.74 39.23 -11.25
C PRO A 183 -15.25 40.48 -10.52
N PRO A 184 -15.05 40.44 -9.20
CA PRO A 184 -14.42 41.51 -8.48
C PRO A 184 -13.11 41.85 -9.19
N GLN A 185 -12.89 43.12 -9.42
CA GLN A 185 -11.82 43.74 -10.26
C GLN A 185 -10.61 42.85 -10.52
N GLN A 186 -10.41 42.43 -11.76
CA GLN A 186 -9.42 41.52 -12.32
C GLN A 186 -7.98 41.65 -11.79
N THR A 187 -7.62 42.80 -11.23
CA THR A 187 -6.25 43.14 -10.85
C THR A 187 -5.70 42.41 -9.63
N GLU A 188 -6.49 42.10 -8.64
CA GLU A 188 -6.02 41.34 -7.45
C GLU A 188 -6.09 39.82 -7.68
N CYS A 189 -7.13 39.33 -8.34
CA CYS A 189 -7.29 37.92 -8.67
C CYS A 189 -6.22 37.45 -9.67
N GLU A 190 -5.86 38.25 -10.67
CA GLU A 190 -4.81 37.93 -11.63
C GLU A 190 -3.43 37.85 -10.96
N LYS A 191 -3.12 38.78 -10.04
CA LYS A 191 -1.89 38.73 -9.25
C LYS A 191 -1.82 37.49 -8.35
N GLU A 192 -2.91 37.12 -7.70
CA GLU A 192 -2.97 35.94 -6.85
C GLU A 192 -2.86 34.66 -7.68
N VAL A 193 -3.50 34.58 -8.85
CA VAL A 193 -3.35 33.43 -9.77
C VAL A 193 -1.90 33.30 -10.24
N GLU A 194 -1.21 34.39 -10.55
CA GLU A 194 0.19 34.34 -10.98
C GLU A 194 1.13 33.97 -9.82
N ARG A 195 0.84 34.47 -8.61
CA ARG A 195 1.54 34.04 -7.37
C ARG A 195 1.39 32.53 -7.15
N LEU A 196 0.15 32.04 -7.21
CA LEU A 196 -0.15 30.62 -7.02
C LEU A 196 0.45 29.72 -8.11
N LYS A 197 0.51 30.18 -9.36
CA LYS A 197 1.21 29.48 -10.44
C LYS A 197 2.71 29.37 -10.17
N THR A 198 3.33 30.46 -9.68
CA THR A 198 4.75 30.51 -9.35
C THR A 198 5.06 29.57 -8.19
N GLU A 199 4.22 29.59 -7.15
CA GLU A 199 4.32 28.69 -5.99
C GLU A 199 4.14 27.23 -6.41
N ASN A 200 3.13 26.91 -7.23
CA ASN A 200 2.91 25.57 -7.78
C ASN A 200 4.09 25.07 -8.62
N LYS A 201 4.72 25.97 -9.39
CA LYS A 201 5.93 25.61 -10.13
C LYS A 201 7.09 25.29 -9.18
N GLY A 202 7.30 26.11 -8.15
CA GLY A 202 8.32 25.86 -7.11
C GLY A 202 8.10 24.50 -6.41
N LEU A 203 6.87 24.22 -5.98
CA LEU A 203 6.53 22.93 -5.36
C LEU A 203 6.70 21.75 -6.30
N SER A 204 6.42 21.93 -7.60
CA SER A 204 6.65 20.90 -8.61
C SER A 204 8.14 20.59 -8.79
N ASP A 205 8.99 21.61 -8.76
CA ASP A 205 10.45 21.47 -8.87
C ASP A 205 11.05 20.81 -7.60
N GLU A 206 10.54 21.18 -6.42
CA GLU A 206 10.90 20.51 -5.16
C GLU A 206 10.47 19.05 -5.16
N LEU A 207 9.27 18.74 -5.64
CA LEU A 207 8.77 17.36 -5.74
C LEU A 207 9.66 16.52 -6.67
N ALA A 208 10.10 17.10 -7.80
CA ALA A 208 11.01 16.41 -8.72
C ALA A 208 12.36 16.12 -8.05
N THR A 209 12.90 17.09 -7.30
CA THR A 209 14.15 16.94 -6.55
C THR A 209 14.04 15.85 -5.47
N LEU A 210 12.96 15.88 -4.68
CA LEU A 210 12.71 14.87 -3.65
C LEU A 210 12.54 13.47 -4.23
N LYS A 211 11.84 13.32 -5.36
CA LYS A 211 11.73 12.03 -6.06
C LYS A 211 13.10 11.47 -6.46
N SER A 212 13.98 12.33 -7.00
CA SER A 212 15.34 11.91 -7.35
C SER A 212 16.17 11.50 -6.12
N GLN A 213 16.00 12.20 -4.99
CA GLN A 213 16.66 11.83 -3.73
C GLN A 213 16.15 10.50 -3.19
N VAL A 214 14.84 10.24 -3.24
CA VAL A 214 14.24 8.97 -2.85
C VAL A 214 14.79 7.82 -3.68
N GLU A 215 14.82 7.97 -5.01
CA GLU A 215 15.37 6.95 -5.92
C GLU A 215 16.85 6.63 -5.60
N LYS A 216 17.65 7.67 -5.31
CA LYS A 216 19.06 7.48 -4.90
C LYS A 216 19.13 6.71 -3.58
N LEU A 217 18.35 7.07 -2.57
CA LEU A 217 18.34 6.39 -1.27
C LEU A 217 17.86 4.94 -1.38
N GLU A 218 16.89 4.65 -2.25
CA GLU A 218 16.43 3.29 -2.53
C GLU A 218 17.54 2.43 -3.14
N ASN A 219 18.32 3.00 -4.08
CA ASN A 219 19.47 2.31 -4.67
C ASN A 219 20.59 2.08 -3.64
N ASP A 220 20.90 3.07 -2.81
CA ASP A 220 21.90 2.94 -1.74
C ASP A 220 21.45 1.89 -0.70
N LEU A 221 20.17 1.87 -0.33
CA LEU A 221 19.60 0.86 0.57
C LEU A 221 19.71 -0.54 -0.02
N LYS A 222 19.43 -0.70 -1.30
CA LYS A 222 19.61 -1.99 -2.00
C LYS A 222 21.04 -2.46 -1.94
N LEU A 223 22.01 -1.59 -2.25
CA LEU A 223 23.43 -1.91 -2.18
C LEU A 223 23.85 -2.32 -0.76
N GLN A 224 23.38 -1.63 0.26
CA GLN A 224 23.68 -2.00 1.66
C GLN A 224 23.06 -3.35 2.04
N LYS A 225 21.85 -3.66 1.60
CA LYS A 225 21.23 -4.98 1.81
C LYS A 225 22.04 -6.10 1.17
N ASP A 226 22.50 -5.90 -0.06
CA ASP A 226 23.33 -6.87 -0.77
C ASP A 226 24.66 -7.09 -0.02
N ARG A 227 25.27 -6.01 0.51
CA ARG A 227 26.49 -6.08 1.33
C ARG A 227 26.27 -6.82 2.65
N VAL A 228 25.15 -6.59 3.32
CA VAL A 228 24.79 -7.33 4.54
C VAL A 228 24.64 -8.81 4.22
N GLY A 229 23.92 -9.19 3.17
CA GLY A 229 23.77 -10.58 2.77
C GLY A 229 25.11 -11.27 2.46
N PHE A 230 26.05 -10.57 1.81
CA PHE A 230 27.41 -11.08 1.59
C PHE A 230 28.15 -11.30 2.91
N LEU A 231 28.09 -10.35 3.84
CA LEU A 231 28.76 -10.46 5.14
C LEU A 231 28.16 -11.59 6.00
N GLU A 232 26.85 -11.77 5.97
CA GLU A 232 26.16 -12.87 6.65
C GLU A 232 26.59 -14.23 6.09
N GLY A 233 26.72 -14.35 4.76
CA GLY A 233 27.29 -15.54 4.12
C GLY A 233 28.70 -15.84 4.57
N SER A 234 29.59 -14.83 4.54
CA SER A 234 30.98 -14.97 4.99
C SER A 234 31.09 -15.31 6.47
N LEU A 235 30.22 -14.75 7.30
CA LEU A 235 30.18 -15.07 8.73
C LEU A 235 29.79 -16.53 8.94
N LYS A 236 28.83 -17.05 8.22
CA LYS A 236 28.40 -18.44 8.30
C LYS A 236 29.52 -19.41 7.89
N GLU A 237 30.27 -19.08 6.82
CA GLU A 237 31.44 -19.88 6.41
C GLU A 237 32.51 -19.92 7.52
N ARG A 238 32.77 -18.76 8.16
CA ARG A 238 33.73 -18.72 9.28
C ARG A 238 33.27 -19.49 10.50
N ASP A 239 31.98 -19.46 10.80
CA ASP A 239 31.42 -20.27 11.90
C ASP A 239 31.57 -21.78 11.64
N GLU A 240 31.45 -22.22 10.39
CA GLU A 240 31.70 -23.61 9.98
C GLU A 240 33.18 -23.98 10.12
N GLU A 241 34.11 -23.13 9.65
CA GLU A 241 35.55 -23.29 9.84
C GLU A 241 35.93 -23.38 11.33
N ILE A 242 35.35 -22.53 12.17
CA ILE A 242 35.60 -22.56 13.63
C ILE A 242 35.18 -23.90 14.23
N LYS A 243 34.01 -24.42 13.87
CA LYS A 243 33.54 -25.74 14.36
C LYS A 243 34.47 -26.87 13.94
N GLU A 244 34.98 -26.86 12.72
CA GLU A 244 35.95 -27.83 12.24
C GLU A 244 37.27 -27.77 13.03
N LEU A 245 37.75 -26.54 13.28
CA LEU A 245 38.94 -26.32 14.08
C LEU A 245 38.76 -26.76 15.53
N GLU A 246 37.62 -26.49 16.14
CA GLU A 246 37.26 -26.94 17.49
C GLU A 246 37.26 -28.49 17.58
N SER A 247 36.64 -29.16 16.60
CA SER A 247 36.64 -30.61 16.50
C SER A 247 38.04 -31.19 16.36
N SER A 248 38.88 -30.56 15.52
CA SER A 248 40.27 -30.95 15.33
C SER A 248 41.11 -30.73 16.60
N PHE A 249 40.89 -29.63 17.30
CA PHE A 249 41.53 -29.32 18.58
C PHE A 249 41.17 -30.33 19.65
N ASP A 250 39.90 -30.73 19.77
CA ASP A 250 39.47 -31.77 20.72
C ASP A 250 40.10 -33.13 20.41
N THR A 251 40.28 -33.47 19.14
CA THR A 251 40.92 -34.71 18.72
C THR A 251 42.42 -34.69 19.10
N LEU A 252 43.14 -33.59 18.82
CA LEU A 252 44.53 -33.41 19.20
C LEU A 252 44.72 -33.42 20.71
N LYS A 253 43.79 -32.85 21.47
CA LYS A 253 43.81 -32.86 22.93
C LYS A 253 43.74 -34.31 23.47
N LYS A 254 42.77 -35.11 22.96
CA LYS A 254 42.68 -36.54 23.33
C LYS A 254 43.93 -37.32 22.99
N GLU A 255 44.52 -37.07 21.84
CA GLU A 255 45.76 -37.74 21.44
C GLU A 255 46.95 -37.34 22.33
N LYS A 256 47.03 -36.08 22.68
CA LYS A 256 48.02 -35.59 23.65
C LYS A 256 47.86 -36.29 25.00
N ASP A 257 46.64 -36.37 25.54
CA ASP A 257 46.38 -37.01 26.83
C ASP A 257 46.73 -38.52 26.79
N ARG A 258 46.48 -39.20 25.64
CA ARG A 258 46.90 -40.58 25.38
C ARG A 258 48.43 -40.73 25.43
N LEU A 259 49.12 -39.88 24.68
CA LEU A 259 50.59 -39.91 24.60
C LEU A 259 51.24 -39.57 25.96
N GLU A 260 50.67 -38.66 26.75
CA GLU A 260 51.16 -38.39 28.09
C GLU A 260 51.02 -39.62 29.01
N LYS A 261 49.92 -40.38 28.93
CA LYS A 261 49.71 -41.63 29.67
C LYS A 261 50.70 -42.69 29.23
N GLU A 262 50.85 -42.94 27.92
CA GLU A 262 51.80 -43.92 27.38
C GLU A 262 53.24 -43.58 27.81
N LYS A 263 53.60 -42.30 27.81
CA LYS A 263 54.88 -41.82 28.28
C LYS A 263 55.11 -42.14 29.77
N LEU A 264 54.07 -41.97 30.59
CA LEU A 264 54.16 -42.30 32.03
C LEU A 264 54.37 -43.83 32.24
N GLU A 265 53.61 -44.65 31.52
CA GLU A 265 53.72 -46.11 31.55
C GLU A 265 55.11 -46.59 31.13
N ILE A 266 55.68 -46.00 30.06
CA ILE A 266 57.03 -46.31 29.61
C ILE A 266 58.06 -45.87 30.68
N GLN A 267 57.86 -44.70 31.29
CA GLN A 267 58.77 -44.22 32.34
C GLN A 267 58.75 -45.17 33.56
N GLU A 268 57.57 -45.65 33.99
CA GLU A 268 57.44 -46.62 35.09
C GLU A 268 58.09 -47.95 34.76
N GLN A 269 57.90 -48.47 33.55
CA GLN A 269 58.56 -49.70 33.07
C GLN A 269 60.09 -49.55 33.05
N PHE A 270 60.56 -48.42 32.61
CA PHE A 270 61.99 -48.12 32.56
C PHE A 270 62.60 -48.02 33.96
N ASP A 271 61.90 -47.38 34.89
CA ASP A 271 62.38 -47.23 36.26
C ASP A 271 62.38 -48.60 36.97
N LYS A 272 61.39 -49.48 36.76
CA LYS A 272 61.37 -50.85 37.22
C LYS A 272 62.54 -51.66 36.63
N TYR A 273 62.78 -51.58 35.34
CA TYR A 273 63.93 -52.20 34.68
C TYR A 273 65.28 -51.76 35.29
N LYS A 274 65.41 -50.50 35.61
CA LYS A 274 66.62 -49.98 36.30
C LYS A 274 66.83 -50.59 37.68
N GLN A 275 65.72 -50.80 38.45
CA GLN A 275 65.75 -51.38 39.76
C GLN A 275 66.13 -52.93 39.72
N GLU A 276 65.57 -53.65 38.74
CA GLU A 276 65.79 -55.06 38.59
C GLU A 276 67.18 -55.41 38.04
N ASN A 277 67.78 -54.57 37.27
CA ASN A 277 69.06 -54.80 36.53
C ASN A 277 70.21 -53.90 36.99
N ASN A 278 70.47 -53.85 38.27
CA ASN A 278 71.49 -52.98 38.89
C ASN A 278 72.95 -53.53 38.62
N SER A 279 73.22 -54.03 37.41
CA SER A 279 74.54 -54.58 37.04
C SER A 279 75.32 -53.46 36.24
N SER A 280 76.66 -53.45 36.36
CA SER A 280 77.58 -52.51 35.74
C SER A 280 77.48 -52.45 34.18
N PHE A 281 76.82 -53.47 33.60
CA PHE A 281 76.64 -53.59 32.14
C PHE A 281 75.50 -52.76 31.55
N VAL A 282 74.49 -52.46 32.33
CA VAL A 282 73.29 -51.77 31.92
C VAL A 282 73.42 -50.21 31.98
N ASN A 283 74.36 -49.73 32.79
CA ASN A 283 74.62 -48.32 33.05
C ASN A 283 74.85 -47.45 31.78
N PRO A 284 75.57 -47.90 30.70
CA PRO A 284 75.69 -47.08 29.48
C PRO A 284 74.37 -46.90 28.69
N PHE A 285 73.52 -47.94 28.61
CA PHE A 285 72.24 -47.89 27.92
C PHE A 285 71.25 -46.98 28.63
N VAL A 286 71.21 -47.06 29.95
CA VAL A 286 70.35 -46.18 30.77
C VAL A 286 70.72 -44.71 30.56
N LYS A 287 71.98 -44.35 30.49
CA LYS A 287 72.47 -42.99 30.24
C LYS A 287 72.07 -42.45 28.83
N VAL A 288 72.01 -43.32 27.83
CA VAL A 288 71.57 -42.96 26.49
C VAL A 288 70.05 -42.74 26.50
N PHE A 289 69.26 -43.59 27.16
CA PHE A 289 67.81 -43.47 27.28
C PHE A 289 67.41 -42.19 28.04
N ASP A 290 68.07 -41.87 29.12
CA ASP A 290 67.83 -40.62 29.90
C ASP A 290 68.08 -39.38 28.99
N LYS A 291 69.11 -39.41 28.17
CA LYS A 291 69.37 -38.31 27.21
C LYS A 291 68.26 -38.21 26.14
N ILE A 292 67.73 -39.34 25.67
CA ILE A 292 66.65 -39.35 24.71
C ILE A 292 65.36 -38.78 25.34
N ILE A 293 65.04 -39.22 26.55
CA ILE A 293 63.88 -38.73 27.29
C ILE A 293 64.01 -37.22 27.56
N ASP A 294 65.15 -36.73 27.95
CA ASP A 294 65.41 -35.31 28.13
C ASP A 294 65.32 -34.52 26.84
N PHE A 295 65.75 -35.10 25.73
CA PHE A 295 65.59 -34.48 24.42
C PHE A 295 64.12 -34.38 24.01
N ILE A 296 63.32 -35.44 24.22
CA ILE A 296 61.88 -35.43 23.96
C ILE A 296 61.16 -34.41 24.85
N LYS A 297 61.50 -34.35 26.14
CA LYS A 297 60.95 -33.35 27.06
C LYS A 297 61.18 -31.92 26.57
N ARG A 298 62.36 -31.60 26.03
CA ARG A 298 62.71 -30.30 25.56
C ARG A 298 62.07 -29.94 24.20
N LYS A 299 61.62 -30.93 23.41
CA LYS A 299 60.95 -30.69 22.11
C LYS A 299 59.44 -30.63 22.21
N VAL A 300 58.82 -31.34 23.21
CA VAL A 300 57.35 -31.38 23.37
C VAL A 300 56.84 -30.16 24.17
N VAL A 301 57.69 -29.45 24.90
CA VAL A 301 57.31 -28.28 25.72
C VAL A 301 57.52 -26.91 24.96
N LYS A 302 57.91 -26.93 23.70
CA LYS A 302 57.86 -25.79 22.82
C LYS A 302 56.67 -25.85 21.84
#